data_31da62f85fa4e5080aa64e1c8d4812de
#
_entry.id   31da62f85fa4e5080aa64e1c8d4812de
#
_cell.length_a   1.000
_cell.length_b   1.000
_cell.length_c   1.000
_cell.angle_alpha   90.00
_cell.angle_beta   90.00
_cell.angle_gamma   90.00
#
_symmetry.space_group_name_H-M   'P 1'
#
loop_
_entity.id
_entity.type
_entity.pdbx_description
1 polymer ?
#
loop_
_entity_poly.entity_id
_entity_poly.type
_entity_poly.pdbx_seq_one_letter_code
_entity_poly.pdbx_strand_id
1 'polypeptide(L)'
;MPRPGKGGRYHHGDLRAALIDTAVELIGERGVRGFSLAEASRRLGVAVSAPYAHFADRDDLLAAVAVRAFELFYATLVPRMDELSEPADRLAAMARGYVRFAARHRSLFEMLYESGLDKARHPEIEAVERPLDDAFLALVRALSGGDEELTEDLATAIEATAYGHAMLLLDSGSGPGEKAIELAAERTARATLALVESRRLLGQPSERRVR
;
A
#
# COMPACT_ATOMS: atom_id res chain seq x y z
N MET A 1 -14.89 16.25 49.14
CA MET A 1 -15.01 16.35 47.67
C MET A 1 -14.21 15.23 47.03
N PRO A 2 -14.82 14.16 46.51
CA PRO A 2 -14.09 13.08 45.85
C PRO A 2 -13.85 13.48 44.37
N ARG A 3 -12.62 13.25 43.88
CA ARG A 3 -12.24 13.43 42.49
C ARG A 3 -12.85 12.32 41.63
N PRO A 4 -13.42 12.60 40.46
CA PRO A 4 -13.90 11.56 39.58
C PRO A 4 -12.71 10.92 38.85
N GLY A 5 -12.50 9.61 39.09
CA GLY A 5 -11.59 8.78 38.34
C GLY A 5 -12.13 8.59 36.91
N LYS A 6 -11.42 9.11 35.90
CA LYS A 6 -11.59 8.74 34.49
C LYS A 6 -10.90 7.39 34.25
N GLY A 7 -11.53 6.30 34.64
CA GLY A 7 -11.22 4.95 34.18
C GLY A 7 -12.14 4.64 33.02
N GLY A 8 -11.75 4.96 31.79
CA GLY A 8 -12.39 4.45 30.61
C GLY A 8 -12.20 2.92 30.59
N ARG A 9 -13.27 2.15 30.80
CA ARG A 9 -13.30 0.71 30.62
C ARG A 9 -13.08 0.43 29.14
N TYR A 10 -11.86 0.06 28.74
CA TYR A 10 -11.61 -0.60 27.47
C TYR A 10 -12.37 -1.92 27.48
N HIS A 11 -13.32 -2.08 26.57
CA HIS A 11 -14.00 -3.36 26.36
C HIS A 11 -12.97 -4.34 25.76
N HIS A 12 -12.83 -5.54 26.35
CA HIS A 12 -11.87 -6.56 25.92
C HIS A 12 -12.03 -7.01 24.44
N GLY A 13 -13.16 -6.67 23.78
CA GLY A 13 -13.37 -6.90 22.34
C GLY A 13 -12.67 -5.90 21.43
N ASP A 14 -12.12 -4.80 21.98
CA ASP A 14 -11.60 -3.66 21.22
C ASP A 14 -10.07 -3.53 21.31
N LEU A 15 -9.40 -4.30 22.19
CA LEU A 15 -7.95 -4.15 22.41
C LEU A 15 -7.13 -4.53 21.16
N ARG A 16 -7.57 -5.55 20.42
CA ARG A 16 -6.87 -5.95 19.20
C ARG A 16 -6.89 -4.83 18.16
N ALA A 17 -8.05 -4.23 17.90
CA ALA A 17 -8.20 -3.10 17.00
C ALA A 17 -7.40 -1.88 17.46
N ALA A 18 -7.50 -1.54 18.76
CA ALA A 18 -6.75 -0.43 19.35
C ALA A 18 -5.22 -0.62 19.25
N LEU A 19 -4.73 -1.86 19.37
CA LEU A 19 -3.31 -2.17 19.16
C LEU A 19 -2.87 -1.96 17.71
N ILE A 20 -3.71 -2.37 16.74
CA ILE A 20 -3.45 -2.15 15.32
C ILE A 20 -3.41 -0.65 15.00
N ASP A 21 -4.43 0.10 15.43
CA ASP A 21 -4.51 1.55 15.19
C ASP A 21 -3.32 2.28 15.83
N THR A 22 -2.96 1.91 17.06
CA THR A 22 -1.78 2.46 17.75
C THR A 22 -0.48 2.10 17.04
N ALA A 23 -0.38 0.89 16.48
CA ALA A 23 0.78 0.47 15.70
C ALA A 23 0.89 1.28 14.39
N VAL A 24 -0.22 1.54 13.71
CA VAL A 24 -0.27 2.43 12.53
C VAL A 24 0.26 3.82 12.87
N GLU A 25 -0.21 4.41 13.99
CA GLU A 25 0.26 5.73 14.45
C GLU A 25 1.77 5.71 14.78
N LEU A 26 2.23 4.70 15.54
CA LEU A 26 3.64 4.57 15.91
C LEU A 26 4.56 4.39 14.72
N ILE A 27 4.14 3.59 13.73
CA ILE A 27 4.87 3.41 12.48
C ILE A 27 4.89 4.74 11.71
N GLY A 28 3.77 5.49 11.70
CA GLY A 28 3.68 6.83 11.13
C GLY A 28 4.68 7.82 11.73
N GLU A 29 4.89 7.76 13.04
CA GLU A 29 5.78 8.68 13.76
C GLU A 29 7.27 8.28 13.69
N ARG A 30 7.58 6.98 13.71
CA ARG A 30 8.94 6.46 13.98
C ARG A 30 9.45 5.45 12.97
N GLY A 31 8.67 5.15 11.97
CA GLY A 31 8.93 4.08 11.01
C GLY A 31 8.79 2.68 11.63
N VAL A 32 8.83 1.68 10.77
CA VAL A 32 8.73 0.25 11.15
C VAL A 32 9.79 -0.17 12.18
N ARG A 33 11.02 0.34 12.05
CA ARG A 33 12.12 -0.02 12.98
C ARG A 33 11.95 0.55 14.37
N GLY A 34 11.23 1.67 14.53
CA GLY A 34 10.97 2.34 15.80
C GLY A 34 9.75 1.80 16.55
N PHE A 35 9.02 0.86 15.96
CA PHE A 35 7.82 0.26 16.55
C PHE A 35 8.14 -0.94 17.46
N SER A 36 7.41 -1.06 18.60
CA SER A 36 7.41 -2.23 19.46
C SER A 36 6.07 -2.43 20.17
N LEU A 37 5.76 -3.70 20.53
CA LEU A 37 4.55 -4.02 21.29
C LEU A 37 4.53 -3.32 22.66
N ALA A 38 5.69 -3.20 23.30
CA ALA A 38 5.81 -2.53 24.58
C ALA A 38 5.47 -1.04 24.50
N GLU A 39 5.83 -0.38 23.39
CA GLU A 39 5.45 1.03 23.13
C GLU A 39 3.96 1.18 22.86
N ALA A 40 3.38 0.26 22.06
CA ALA A 40 1.93 0.23 21.82
C ALA A 40 1.15 0.04 23.15
N SER A 41 1.61 -0.88 24.01
CA SER A 41 1.02 -1.08 25.33
C SER A 41 1.08 0.17 26.19
N ARG A 42 2.24 0.83 26.24
CA ARG A 42 2.43 2.07 27.01
C ARG A 42 1.52 3.20 26.52
N ARG A 43 1.38 3.36 25.23
CA ARG A 43 0.51 4.37 24.61
C ARG A 43 -0.96 4.13 24.94
N LEU A 44 -1.39 2.87 24.93
CA LEU A 44 -2.76 2.48 25.30
C LEU A 44 -3.02 2.45 26.80
N GLY A 45 -1.98 2.55 27.64
CA GLY A 45 -2.12 2.45 29.10
C GLY A 45 -2.49 1.07 29.58
N VAL A 46 -2.12 0.01 28.84
CA VAL A 46 -2.34 -1.39 29.21
C VAL A 46 -1.05 -2.06 29.68
N ALA A 47 -1.16 -3.22 30.35
CA ALA A 47 -0.01 -4.00 30.76
C ALA A 47 0.83 -4.42 29.53
N VAL A 48 2.17 -4.44 29.65
CA VAL A 48 3.09 -4.83 28.57
C VAL A 48 2.82 -6.25 28.06
N SER A 49 2.24 -7.11 28.86
CA SER A 49 1.83 -8.48 28.51
C SER A 49 0.49 -8.54 27.76
N ALA A 50 -0.33 -7.49 27.78
CA ALA A 50 -1.67 -7.52 27.20
C ALA A 50 -1.71 -7.78 25.68
N PRO A 51 -0.79 -7.24 24.85
CA PRO A 51 -0.76 -7.54 23.42
C PRO A 51 -0.58 -9.01 23.09
N TYR A 52 0.15 -9.76 23.93
CA TYR A 52 0.43 -11.18 23.70
C TYR A 52 -0.79 -12.11 23.82
N ALA A 53 -1.93 -11.60 24.32
CA ALA A 53 -3.21 -12.29 24.23
C ALA A 53 -3.83 -12.25 22.81
N HIS A 54 -3.34 -11.36 21.94
CA HIS A 54 -3.89 -11.12 20.60
C HIS A 54 -2.88 -11.34 19.46
N PHE A 55 -1.59 -11.20 19.76
CA PHE A 55 -0.48 -11.31 18.80
C PHE A 55 0.65 -12.11 19.45
N ALA A 56 1.11 -13.17 18.78
CA ALA A 56 2.17 -14.03 19.31
C ALA A 56 3.50 -13.26 19.42
N ASP A 57 3.77 -12.42 18.46
CA ASP A 57 4.99 -11.61 18.41
C ASP A 57 4.76 -10.25 17.72
N ARG A 58 5.85 -9.51 17.48
CA ARG A 58 5.85 -8.23 16.80
C ARG A 58 5.40 -8.36 15.32
N ASP A 59 5.79 -9.45 14.68
CA ASP A 59 5.53 -9.65 13.25
C ASP A 59 4.05 -9.98 13.01
N ASP A 60 3.39 -10.68 13.95
CA ASP A 60 1.92 -10.89 13.92
C ASP A 60 1.16 -9.54 13.96
N LEU A 61 1.60 -8.60 14.80
CA LEU A 61 0.97 -7.28 14.83
C LEU A 61 1.30 -6.49 13.56
N LEU A 62 2.52 -6.57 13.04
CA LEU A 62 2.88 -5.92 11.78
C LEU A 62 2.11 -6.51 10.60
N ALA A 63 1.85 -7.82 10.58
CA ALA A 63 1.00 -8.45 9.56
C ALA A 63 -0.43 -7.89 9.60
N ALA A 64 -1.00 -7.72 10.79
CA ALA A 64 -2.31 -7.08 10.93
C ALA A 64 -2.30 -5.60 10.49
N VAL A 65 -1.20 -4.88 10.71
CA VAL A 65 -1.02 -3.52 10.17
C VAL A 65 -0.90 -3.53 8.66
N ALA A 66 -0.21 -4.53 8.06
CA ALA A 66 -0.13 -4.68 6.61
C ALA A 66 -1.51 -4.91 5.98
N VAL A 67 -2.32 -5.79 6.57
CA VAL A 67 -3.72 -5.99 6.16
C VAL A 67 -4.50 -4.66 6.20
N ARG A 68 -4.36 -3.90 7.29
CA ARG A 68 -5.00 -2.59 7.43
C ARG A 68 -4.52 -1.58 6.39
N ALA A 69 -3.24 -1.59 6.05
CA ALA A 69 -2.67 -0.74 5.00
C ALA A 69 -3.25 -1.07 3.62
N PHE A 70 -3.39 -2.35 3.28
CA PHE A 70 -4.07 -2.79 2.05
C PHE A 70 -5.55 -2.39 2.02
N GLU A 71 -6.29 -2.54 3.12
CA GLU A 71 -7.69 -2.09 3.21
C GLU A 71 -7.81 -0.58 2.92
N LEU A 72 -6.91 0.25 3.49
CA LEU A 72 -6.86 1.69 3.23
C LEU A 72 -6.50 1.99 1.78
N PHE A 73 -5.58 1.22 1.22
CA PHE A 73 -5.20 1.33 -0.19
C PHE A 73 -6.40 1.04 -1.10
N TYR A 74 -7.10 -0.06 -0.86
CA TYR A 74 -8.34 -0.41 -1.55
C TYR A 74 -9.39 0.70 -1.48
N ALA A 75 -9.66 1.20 -0.29
CA ALA A 75 -10.63 2.27 -0.09
C ALA A 75 -10.28 3.54 -0.89
N THR A 76 -8.99 3.74 -1.18
CA THR A 76 -8.50 4.87 -1.99
C THR A 76 -8.70 4.63 -3.49
N LEU A 77 -8.62 3.37 -3.95
CA LEU A 77 -8.63 3.00 -5.37
C LEU A 77 -10.03 2.71 -5.92
N VAL A 78 -10.76 1.80 -5.26
CA VAL A 78 -11.95 1.13 -5.81
C VAL A 78 -13.07 2.10 -6.22
N PRO A 79 -13.47 3.10 -5.41
CA PRO A 79 -14.63 3.93 -5.75
C PRO A 79 -14.49 4.68 -7.07
N ARG A 80 -13.27 4.97 -7.50
CA ARG A 80 -12.99 5.70 -8.74
C ARG A 80 -12.81 4.78 -9.94
N MET A 81 -12.46 3.51 -9.71
CA MET A 81 -12.31 2.53 -10.77
C MET A 81 -13.66 2.02 -11.27
N ASP A 82 -14.65 1.91 -10.38
CA ASP A 82 -15.97 1.39 -10.71
C ASP A 82 -16.80 2.36 -11.56
N GLU A 83 -16.43 3.65 -11.56
CA GLU A 83 -17.04 4.68 -12.41
C GLU A 83 -16.51 4.66 -13.85
N LEU A 84 -15.45 3.89 -14.14
CA LEU A 84 -14.75 3.88 -15.43
C LEU A 84 -15.01 2.56 -16.17
N SER A 85 -15.31 2.66 -17.47
CA SER A 85 -15.56 1.51 -18.35
C SER A 85 -14.29 1.00 -19.03
N GLU A 86 -13.41 1.91 -19.47
CA GLU A 86 -12.25 1.56 -20.27
C GLU A 86 -11.10 1.01 -19.41
N PRO A 87 -10.50 -0.15 -19.78
CA PRO A 87 -9.39 -0.75 -19.01
C PRO A 87 -8.20 0.19 -18.83
N ALA A 88 -7.85 0.99 -19.84
CA ALA A 88 -6.75 1.95 -19.78
C ALA A 88 -7.01 3.06 -18.75
N ASP A 89 -8.25 3.59 -18.70
CA ASP A 89 -8.64 4.62 -17.74
C ASP A 89 -8.65 4.08 -16.31
N ARG A 90 -9.06 2.82 -16.12
CA ARG A 90 -9.02 2.13 -14.83
C ARG A 90 -7.58 1.96 -14.35
N LEU A 91 -6.64 1.55 -15.22
CA LEU A 91 -5.21 1.48 -14.88
C LEU A 91 -4.63 2.86 -14.53
N ALA A 92 -4.99 3.89 -15.28
CA ALA A 92 -4.57 5.25 -14.96
C ALA A 92 -5.11 5.73 -13.61
N ALA A 93 -6.35 5.36 -13.25
CA ALA A 93 -6.93 5.64 -11.94
C ALA A 93 -6.21 4.90 -10.81
N MET A 94 -5.84 3.62 -11.03
CA MET A 94 -5.02 2.85 -10.08
C MET A 94 -3.67 3.52 -9.85
N ALA A 95 -2.98 3.92 -10.92
CA ALA A 95 -1.68 4.60 -10.84
C ALA A 95 -1.75 5.93 -10.07
N ARG A 96 -2.83 6.72 -10.27
CA ARG A 96 -3.10 7.92 -9.45
C ARG A 96 -3.28 7.58 -7.98
N GLY A 97 -4.12 6.60 -7.69
CA GLY A 97 -4.41 6.15 -6.33
C GLY A 97 -3.17 5.65 -5.61
N TYR A 98 -2.31 4.91 -6.31
CA TYR A 98 -1.04 4.40 -5.79
C TYR A 98 -0.14 5.53 -5.28
N VAL A 99 0.09 6.56 -6.10
CA VAL A 99 0.93 7.71 -5.71
C VAL A 99 0.30 8.50 -4.56
N ARG A 100 -1.03 8.70 -4.59
CA ARG A 100 -1.74 9.36 -3.49
C ARG A 100 -1.64 8.61 -2.18
N PHE A 101 -1.80 7.28 -2.23
CA PHE A 101 -1.65 6.44 -1.05
C PHE A 101 -0.23 6.52 -0.49
N ALA A 102 0.79 6.33 -1.35
CA ALA A 102 2.19 6.42 -0.97
C ALA A 102 2.52 7.76 -0.27
N ALA A 103 2.00 8.87 -0.81
CA ALA A 103 2.26 10.19 -0.25
C ALA A 103 1.51 10.49 1.05
N ARG A 104 0.25 10.06 1.16
CA ARG A 104 -0.60 10.32 2.33
C ARG A 104 -0.37 9.35 3.47
N HIS A 105 0.12 8.15 3.16
CA HIS A 105 0.38 7.07 4.11
C HIS A 105 1.81 6.56 3.99
N ARG A 106 2.77 7.49 3.88
CA ARG A 106 4.19 7.19 3.61
C ARG A 106 4.73 6.02 4.43
N SER A 107 4.57 6.06 5.73
CA SER A 107 5.16 5.05 6.61
C SER A 107 4.51 3.67 6.48
N LEU A 108 3.20 3.62 6.14
CA LEU A 108 2.52 2.37 5.80
C LEU A 108 3.01 1.85 4.44
N PHE A 109 3.17 2.74 3.46
CA PHE A 109 3.71 2.40 2.16
C PHE A 109 5.13 1.84 2.28
N GLU A 110 6.03 2.54 2.97
CA GLU A 110 7.39 2.06 3.25
C GLU A 110 7.38 0.72 4.00
N MET A 111 6.48 0.53 4.97
CA MET A 111 6.32 -0.71 5.72
C MET A 111 5.94 -1.89 4.83
N LEU A 112 5.05 -1.72 3.85
CA LEU A 112 4.66 -2.78 2.92
C LEU A 112 5.87 -3.34 2.13
N TYR A 113 6.86 -2.48 1.81
CA TYR A 113 8.05 -2.87 1.06
C TYR A 113 9.25 -3.26 1.93
N GLU A 114 9.39 -2.66 3.12
CA GLU A 114 10.60 -2.78 3.96
C GLU A 114 10.41 -3.68 5.18
N SER A 115 9.18 -4.14 5.47
CA SER A 115 8.91 -4.90 6.71
C SER A 115 9.67 -6.22 6.80
N GLY A 116 9.99 -6.82 5.66
CA GLY A 116 10.60 -8.16 5.60
C GLY A 116 9.70 -9.26 6.14
N LEU A 117 8.38 -9.03 6.23
CA LEU A 117 7.41 -10.00 6.71
C LEU A 117 7.41 -11.23 5.79
N ASP A 118 7.49 -12.40 6.41
CA ASP A 118 7.34 -13.67 5.72
C ASP A 118 5.86 -13.92 5.42
N LYS A 119 5.42 -13.71 4.18
CA LYS A 119 4.04 -13.93 3.73
C LYS A 119 3.60 -15.40 3.92
N ALA A 120 4.54 -16.36 3.93
CA ALA A 120 4.20 -17.76 4.18
C ALA A 120 3.74 -17.99 5.64
N ARG A 121 4.24 -17.19 6.59
CA ARG A 121 3.77 -17.18 7.99
C ARG A 121 2.49 -16.37 8.20
N HIS A 122 2.19 -15.44 7.29
CA HIS A 122 1.09 -14.48 7.39
C HIS A 122 0.23 -14.51 6.11
N PRO A 123 -0.50 -15.61 5.84
CA PRO A 123 -1.28 -15.78 4.60
C PRO A 123 -2.43 -14.78 4.47
N GLU A 124 -2.83 -14.12 5.56
CA GLU A 124 -3.81 -13.03 5.57
C GLU A 124 -3.35 -11.82 4.75
N ILE A 125 -2.04 -11.56 4.64
CA ILE A 125 -1.49 -10.48 3.82
C ILE A 125 -1.76 -10.79 2.35
N GLU A 126 -1.43 -12.02 1.90
CA GLU A 126 -1.69 -12.45 0.52
C GLU A 126 -3.19 -12.45 0.21
N ALA A 127 -4.02 -12.87 1.17
CA ALA A 127 -5.47 -12.90 0.99
C ALA A 127 -6.08 -11.52 0.73
N VAL A 128 -5.53 -10.46 1.33
CA VAL A 128 -5.99 -9.08 1.11
C VAL A 128 -5.33 -8.43 -0.12
N GLU A 129 -4.11 -8.80 -0.48
CA GLU A 129 -3.35 -8.29 -1.63
C GLU A 129 -3.87 -8.84 -2.96
N ARG A 130 -4.08 -10.16 -3.02
CA ARG A 130 -4.44 -10.91 -4.23
C ARG A 130 -5.61 -10.32 -5.04
N PRO A 131 -6.75 -9.90 -4.48
CA PRO A 131 -7.83 -9.33 -5.28
C PRO A 131 -7.43 -8.08 -6.06
N LEU A 132 -6.48 -7.27 -5.55
CA LEU A 132 -5.98 -6.11 -6.25
C LEU A 132 -5.05 -6.51 -7.39
N ASP A 133 -4.15 -7.43 -7.14
CA ASP A 133 -3.22 -7.97 -8.13
C ASP A 133 -4.00 -8.63 -9.27
N ASP A 134 -5.00 -9.45 -8.95
CA ASP A 134 -5.88 -10.09 -9.93
C ASP A 134 -6.64 -9.06 -10.78
N ALA A 135 -7.18 -8.01 -10.16
CA ALA A 135 -7.88 -6.94 -10.87
C ALA A 135 -6.92 -6.14 -11.77
N PHE A 136 -5.71 -5.83 -11.30
CA PHE A 136 -4.68 -5.16 -12.07
C PHE A 136 -4.26 -6.01 -13.28
N LEU A 137 -3.89 -7.27 -13.06
CA LEU A 137 -3.48 -8.19 -14.13
C LEU A 137 -4.60 -8.47 -15.13
N ALA A 138 -5.86 -8.54 -14.70
CA ALA A 138 -7.00 -8.68 -15.61
C ALA A 138 -7.11 -7.48 -16.57
N LEU A 139 -6.89 -6.25 -16.08
CA LEU A 139 -6.91 -5.04 -16.91
C LEU A 139 -5.73 -5.05 -17.91
N VAL A 140 -4.54 -5.39 -17.45
CA VAL A 140 -3.35 -5.47 -18.32
C VAL A 140 -3.53 -6.55 -19.38
N ARG A 141 -4.03 -7.74 -19.02
CA ARG A 141 -4.30 -8.86 -19.94
C ARG A 141 -5.34 -8.47 -21.01
N ALA A 142 -6.37 -7.72 -20.64
CA ALA A 142 -7.35 -7.21 -21.61
C ALA A 142 -6.70 -6.27 -22.64
N LEU A 143 -5.72 -5.48 -22.25
CA LEU A 143 -5.01 -4.53 -23.10
C LEU A 143 -3.92 -5.18 -23.96
N SER A 144 -3.28 -6.25 -23.46
CA SER A 144 -2.29 -7.03 -24.23
C SER A 144 -2.92 -8.01 -25.23
N GLY A 145 -4.26 -8.14 -25.23
CA GLY A 145 -4.97 -9.09 -26.09
C GLY A 145 -4.75 -10.54 -25.71
N GLY A 146 -4.36 -10.82 -24.46
CA GLY A 146 -4.10 -12.16 -23.94
C GLY A 146 -2.70 -12.70 -24.24
N ASP A 147 -1.80 -11.90 -24.78
CA ASP A 147 -0.38 -12.23 -24.94
C ASP A 147 0.28 -12.18 -23.55
N GLU A 148 0.75 -13.33 -23.06
CA GLU A 148 1.28 -13.46 -21.67
C GLU A 148 2.62 -12.72 -21.52
N GLU A 149 3.53 -12.78 -22.50
CA GLU A 149 4.82 -12.07 -22.46
C GLU A 149 4.60 -10.55 -22.44
N LEU A 150 3.75 -10.05 -23.32
CA LEU A 150 3.37 -8.64 -23.36
C LEU A 150 2.62 -8.22 -22.08
N THR A 151 1.82 -9.11 -21.49
CA THR A 151 1.12 -8.85 -20.23
C THR A 151 2.13 -8.64 -19.10
N GLU A 152 3.11 -9.52 -18.96
CA GLU A 152 4.16 -9.44 -17.93
C GLU A 152 5.02 -8.18 -18.10
N ASP A 153 5.47 -7.89 -19.32
CA ASP A 153 6.27 -6.71 -19.62
C ASP A 153 5.51 -5.41 -19.34
N LEU A 154 4.25 -5.34 -19.78
CA LEU A 154 3.42 -4.15 -19.57
C LEU A 154 3.07 -3.96 -18.09
N ALA A 155 2.75 -5.03 -17.36
CA ALA A 155 2.50 -4.98 -15.93
C ALA A 155 3.73 -4.46 -15.18
N THR A 156 4.90 -5.05 -15.42
CA THR A 156 6.17 -4.63 -14.83
C THR A 156 6.49 -3.17 -15.13
N ALA A 157 6.29 -2.72 -16.37
CA ALA A 157 6.55 -1.33 -16.76
C ALA A 157 5.62 -0.34 -16.03
N ILE A 158 4.32 -0.67 -15.89
CA ILE A 158 3.35 0.17 -15.17
C ILE A 158 3.68 0.22 -13.68
N GLU A 159 3.96 -0.91 -13.05
CA GLU A 159 4.33 -0.99 -11.62
C GLU A 159 5.61 -0.21 -11.34
N ALA A 160 6.66 -0.42 -12.13
CA ALA A 160 7.92 0.31 -11.99
C ALA A 160 7.73 1.82 -12.17
N THR A 161 6.85 2.24 -13.09
CA THR A 161 6.53 3.65 -13.30
C THR A 161 5.80 4.24 -12.11
N ALA A 162 4.79 3.56 -11.57
CA ALA A 162 4.04 4.02 -10.41
C ALA A 162 4.91 4.07 -9.15
N TYR A 163 5.68 3.02 -8.89
CA TYR A 163 6.63 2.95 -7.78
C TYR A 163 7.70 4.05 -7.88
N GLY A 164 8.32 4.21 -9.07
CA GLY A 164 9.35 5.22 -9.29
C GLY A 164 8.83 6.64 -9.05
N HIS A 165 7.65 6.99 -9.54
CA HIS A 165 7.03 8.29 -9.27
C HIS A 165 6.71 8.51 -7.80
N ALA A 166 6.21 7.47 -7.11
CA ALA A 166 5.96 7.53 -5.67
C ALA A 166 7.27 7.79 -4.90
N MET A 167 8.32 7.03 -5.17
CA MET A 167 9.62 7.18 -4.52
C MET A 167 10.25 8.55 -4.77
N LEU A 168 10.25 9.04 -6.03
CA LEU A 168 10.76 10.38 -6.35
C LEU A 168 9.97 11.49 -5.63
N LEU A 169 8.66 11.32 -5.46
CA LEU A 169 7.85 12.25 -4.71
C LEU A 169 8.20 12.24 -3.22
N LEU A 170 8.37 11.05 -2.63
CA LEU A 170 8.67 10.87 -1.21
C LEU A 170 10.09 11.33 -0.85
N ASP A 171 11.03 11.27 -1.79
CA ASP A 171 12.44 11.62 -1.58
C ASP A 171 12.67 13.15 -1.57
N SER A 172 11.64 13.95 -1.80
CA SER A 172 11.73 15.42 -1.89
C SER A 172 11.95 16.16 -0.56
N GLY A 173 12.32 15.49 0.52
CA GLY A 173 12.88 16.02 1.78
C GLY A 173 11.89 16.50 2.82
N SER A 174 11.07 17.47 2.57
CA SER A 174 9.99 17.93 3.47
C SER A 174 8.66 17.50 2.88
N GLY A 175 7.98 16.51 3.45
CA GLY A 175 6.77 15.87 2.95
C GLY A 175 6.00 16.63 1.84
N PRO A 176 5.58 15.98 0.76
CA PRO A 176 5.03 16.66 -0.39
C PRO A 176 3.71 17.36 -0.05
N GLY A 177 3.57 18.64 -0.43
CA GLY A 177 2.31 19.34 -0.34
C GLY A 177 1.27 18.78 -1.33
N GLU A 178 -0.03 19.01 -1.06
CA GLU A 178 -1.14 18.42 -1.84
C GLU A 178 -1.01 18.69 -3.35
N LYS A 179 -0.57 19.90 -3.75
CA LYS A 179 -0.34 20.22 -5.16
C LYS A 179 0.73 19.35 -5.83
N ALA A 180 1.80 19.01 -5.08
CA ALA A 180 2.87 18.13 -5.57
C ALA A 180 2.38 16.68 -5.71
N ILE A 181 1.56 16.23 -4.75
CA ILE A 181 0.92 14.91 -4.77
C ILE A 181 0.04 14.78 -6.02
N GLU A 182 -0.87 15.72 -6.25
CA GLU A 182 -1.78 15.68 -7.39
C GLU A 182 -1.02 15.76 -8.73
N LEU A 183 0.01 16.60 -8.81
CA LEU A 183 0.84 16.67 -10.01
C LEU A 183 1.58 15.37 -10.30
N ALA A 184 2.14 14.73 -9.28
CA ALA A 184 2.80 13.43 -9.42
C ALA A 184 1.80 12.33 -9.82
N ALA A 185 0.65 12.28 -9.18
CA ALA A 185 -0.42 11.34 -9.49
C ALA A 185 -0.89 11.47 -10.96
N GLU A 186 -1.10 12.70 -11.46
CA GLU A 186 -1.48 12.95 -12.85
C GLU A 186 -0.35 12.62 -13.86
N ARG A 187 0.91 12.86 -13.48
CA ARG A 187 2.06 12.44 -14.30
C ARG A 187 2.13 10.93 -14.43
N THR A 188 1.94 10.22 -13.32
CA THR A 188 1.95 8.75 -13.31
C THR A 188 0.83 8.19 -14.18
N ALA A 189 -0.38 8.73 -14.06
CA ALA A 189 -1.51 8.31 -14.89
C ALA A 189 -1.24 8.52 -16.39
N ARG A 190 -0.70 9.67 -16.79
CA ARG A 190 -0.32 9.93 -18.20
C ARG A 190 0.77 8.99 -18.66
N ALA A 191 1.77 8.69 -17.84
CA ALA A 191 2.82 7.74 -18.17
C ALA A 191 2.25 6.32 -18.34
N THR A 192 1.32 5.90 -17.50
CA THR A 192 0.60 4.62 -17.63
C THR A 192 -0.16 4.55 -18.95
N LEU A 193 -0.90 5.60 -19.32
CA LEU A 193 -1.61 5.65 -20.62
C LEU A 193 -0.63 5.59 -21.80
N ALA A 194 0.50 6.30 -21.73
CA ALA A 194 1.52 6.26 -22.77
C ALA A 194 2.15 4.86 -22.93
N LEU A 195 2.39 4.14 -21.83
CA LEU A 195 2.83 2.74 -21.85
C LEU A 195 1.78 1.84 -22.52
N VAL A 196 0.51 2.00 -22.16
CA VAL A 196 -0.60 1.26 -22.79
C VAL A 196 -0.70 1.54 -24.29
N GLU A 197 -0.59 2.79 -24.73
CA GLU A 197 -0.62 3.18 -26.15
C GLU A 197 0.56 2.59 -26.92
N SER A 198 1.76 2.63 -26.34
CA SER A 198 3.00 2.15 -26.97
C SER A 198 3.36 0.71 -26.63
N ARG A 199 2.47 -0.06 -26.00
CA ARG A 199 2.72 -1.42 -25.49
C ARG A 199 3.32 -2.39 -26.50
N ARG A 200 2.99 -2.26 -27.78
CA ARG A 200 3.55 -3.10 -28.85
C ARG A 200 5.07 -2.97 -29.02
N LEU A 201 5.66 -1.90 -28.48
CA LEU A 201 7.11 -1.70 -28.50
C LEU A 201 7.82 -2.51 -27.39
N LEU A 202 7.09 -2.91 -26.35
CA LEU A 202 7.63 -3.73 -25.26
C LEU A 202 7.86 -5.19 -25.71
N GLY A 203 6.91 -5.77 -26.44
CA GLY A 203 6.99 -7.15 -26.95
C GLY A 203 7.81 -7.34 -28.22
N GLN A 204 8.60 -6.35 -28.66
CA GLN A 204 9.49 -6.52 -29.81
C GLN A 204 10.86 -7.05 -29.35
N PRO A 205 11.31 -8.25 -29.85
CA PRO A 205 12.67 -8.69 -29.58
C PRO A 205 13.66 -7.61 -29.99
N SER A 206 14.65 -7.35 -29.15
CA SER A 206 15.67 -6.33 -29.38
C SER A 206 16.63 -6.73 -30.50
N GLU A 207 16.13 -6.84 -31.74
CA GLU A 207 16.95 -7.07 -32.93
C GLU A 207 17.80 -5.86 -33.37
N ARG A 208 17.84 -4.80 -32.56
CA ARG A 208 18.65 -3.62 -32.83
C ARG A 208 19.72 -3.40 -31.78
N ARG A 209 20.76 -4.25 -31.75
CA ARG A 209 22.10 -3.83 -31.32
C ARG A 209 23.16 -4.86 -31.66
N VAL A 210 23.53 -4.96 -32.94
CA VAL A 210 24.93 -5.20 -33.33
C VAL A 210 25.15 -4.46 -34.65
N ARG A 211 25.63 -3.21 -34.59
CA ARG A 211 26.48 -2.61 -35.60
C ARG A 211 27.40 -1.64 -34.91
#